data_c36ff8605d5d90a8ee09ac26f14fde76
#
_entry.id   c36ff8605d5d90a8ee09ac26f14fde76
#
_cell.length_a   1.000
_cell.length_b   1.000
_cell.length_c   1.000
_cell.angle_alpha   90.00
_cell.angle_beta   90.00
_cell.angle_gamma   90.00
#
_symmetry.space_group_name_H-M   'P 1'
#
loop_
_entity.id
_entity.type
_entity.pdbx_description
1 polymer ?
#
loop_
_entity_poly.entity_id
_entity_poly.type
_entity_poly.pdbx_seq_one_letter_code
_entity_poly.pdbx_strand_id
1 'polypeptide(L)'
;MPLFKVAIVGAGPAGYFAAQALQNQQNEDRTFAIDMIERLPTPWGLVRSGVAPDHPKIKTVSKVFEKIAADPNFRLFANVEIGSEISVAQLKEKYDAVVIATGSHLGKSLGIPGEDLPGSLSAADFVPWYNSHPDYVDVKVPLDCDTAVVIGAGNVAMDVARMLALEPSELDPTDTADHAIDAFKASAVRDVYISARRGPEHAAFTSPELRELPKLEHTNVVINKADIDAAIVRAGAEPEKDVKSNLDAMLLIAESQKSEHERTMRFLFQHTPKQILGTDRVEGVVYSTPSGDVTIKCGLVITAIGYQAAGIDGVPYENGKVVNTDGRVNENLYVVGWAKRGPSGVIGTNKSDAAAVVELMISDLKTPKAAGDISQLLTHQVVVDQSAWQKINEAEVAAGEPKGKPRVKSVKRDE
;
A
#
# COMPACT_ATOMS: atom_id res chain seq x y z
N MET A 1 28.83 15.94 -22.34
CA MET A 1 27.90 14.77 -22.35
C MET A 1 26.50 15.28 -22.53
N PRO A 2 25.68 14.65 -23.36
CA PRO A 2 24.25 14.96 -23.43
C PRO A 2 23.60 14.73 -22.08
N LEU A 3 22.91 15.73 -21.54
CA LEU A 3 22.19 15.66 -20.29
C LEU A 3 20.68 15.61 -20.59
N PHE A 4 20.05 14.47 -20.33
CA PHE A 4 18.61 14.29 -20.44
C PHE A 4 17.94 14.63 -19.12
N LYS A 5 16.83 15.36 -19.17
CA LYS A 5 16.01 15.70 -18.01
C LYS A 5 14.80 14.78 -17.91
N VAL A 6 14.63 14.12 -16.80
CA VAL A 6 13.53 13.19 -16.55
C VAL A 6 12.74 13.62 -15.33
N ALA A 7 11.43 13.81 -15.49
CA ALA A 7 10.52 14.00 -14.37
C ALA A 7 9.94 12.65 -13.95
N ILE A 8 9.95 12.34 -12.66
CA ILE A 8 9.30 11.15 -12.08
C ILE A 8 8.20 11.64 -11.14
N VAL A 9 6.96 11.34 -11.47
CA VAL A 9 5.78 11.73 -10.69
C VAL A 9 5.39 10.60 -9.73
N GLY A 10 5.66 10.80 -8.45
CA GLY A 10 5.48 9.83 -7.36
C GLY A 10 6.81 9.36 -6.77
N ALA A 11 7.02 9.66 -5.47
CA ALA A 11 8.22 9.27 -4.71
C ALA A 11 8.00 7.97 -3.91
N GLY A 12 7.28 7.01 -4.47
CA GLY A 12 7.16 5.65 -3.94
C GLY A 12 8.25 4.72 -4.48
N PRO A 13 8.22 3.42 -4.12
CA PRO A 13 9.22 2.43 -4.56
C PRO A 13 9.43 2.39 -6.07
N ALA A 14 8.37 2.49 -6.87
CA ALA A 14 8.47 2.46 -8.33
C ALA A 14 9.23 3.67 -8.87
N GLY A 15 8.99 4.88 -8.31
CA GLY A 15 9.71 6.10 -8.68
C GLY A 15 11.20 6.02 -8.32
N TYR A 16 11.52 5.61 -7.10
CA TYR A 16 12.93 5.45 -6.69
C TYR A 16 13.67 4.41 -7.52
N PHE A 17 13.05 3.26 -7.84
CA PHE A 17 13.70 2.27 -8.70
C PHE A 17 13.81 2.72 -10.16
N ALA A 18 12.91 3.58 -10.66
CA ALA A 18 13.08 4.23 -11.96
C ALA A 18 14.28 5.19 -11.95
N ALA A 19 14.43 6.00 -10.88
CA ALA A 19 15.58 6.86 -10.69
C ALA A 19 16.88 6.02 -10.62
N GLN A 20 16.91 4.93 -9.86
CA GLN A 20 18.06 4.03 -9.79
C GLN A 20 18.40 3.42 -11.15
N ALA A 21 17.40 3.01 -11.92
CA ALA A 21 17.62 2.47 -13.25
C ALA A 21 18.25 3.50 -14.19
N LEU A 22 17.81 4.76 -14.15
CA LEU A 22 18.42 5.87 -14.88
C LEU A 22 19.88 6.10 -14.46
N GLN A 23 20.13 6.17 -13.14
CA GLN A 23 21.50 6.34 -12.60
C GLN A 23 22.44 5.21 -13.06
N ASN A 24 21.96 3.96 -13.09
CA ASN A 24 22.73 2.82 -13.55
C ASN A 24 23.01 2.80 -15.08
N GLN A 25 22.26 3.58 -15.86
CA GLN A 25 22.39 3.67 -17.32
C GLN A 25 23.21 4.90 -17.75
N GLN A 26 23.73 5.69 -16.81
CA GLN A 26 24.67 6.77 -17.11
C GLN A 26 25.99 6.24 -17.62
N ASN A 27 26.55 6.89 -18.63
CA ASN A 27 27.82 6.53 -19.25
C ASN A 27 28.42 7.76 -19.94
N GLU A 28 29.50 7.59 -20.73
CA GLU A 28 30.17 8.68 -21.47
C GLU A 28 29.29 9.33 -22.56
N ASP A 29 28.26 8.59 -23.03
CA ASP A 29 27.38 9.07 -24.11
C ASP A 29 26.13 9.79 -23.57
N ARG A 30 25.78 9.62 -22.29
CA ARG A 30 24.55 10.20 -21.70
C ARG A 30 24.61 10.30 -20.19
N THR A 31 24.00 11.34 -19.66
CA THR A 31 23.71 11.54 -18.23
C THR A 31 22.24 11.94 -18.04
N PHE A 32 21.72 11.78 -16.82
CA PHE A 32 20.34 12.10 -16.50
C PHE A 32 20.27 13.06 -15.32
N ALA A 33 19.51 14.16 -15.48
CA ALA A 33 19.03 14.97 -14.37
C ALA A 33 17.61 14.48 -14.02
N ILE A 34 17.41 14.11 -12.77
CA ILE A 34 16.18 13.47 -12.31
C ILE A 34 15.47 14.40 -11.34
N ASP A 35 14.26 14.82 -11.68
CA ASP A 35 13.37 15.56 -10.79
C ASP A 35 12.24 14.63 -10.32
N MET A 36 12.27 14.27 -9.05
CA MET A 36 11.23 13.46 -8.42
C MET A 36 10.21 14.38 -7.77
N ILE A 37 8.94 14.22 -8.16
CA ILE A 37 7.84 15.07 -7.74
C ILE A 37 6.87 14.24 -6.90
N GLU A 38 6.54 14.71 -5.70
CA GLU A 38 5.66 14.00 -4.77
C GLU A 38 4.56 14.94 -4.25
N ARG A 39 3.34 14.45 -4.25
CA ARG A 39 2.16 15.17 -3.75
C ARG A 39 2.22 15.44 -2.24
N LEU A 40 2.77 14.51 -1.49
CA LEU A 40 2.92 14.64 -0.04
C LEU A 40 4.21 15.39 0.31
N PRO A 41 4.29 16.03 1.49
CA PRO A 41 5.52 16.65 1.96
C PRO A 41 6.63 15.63 2.26
N THR A 42 6.29 14.35 2.31
CA THR A 42 7.22 13.28 2.65
C THR A 42 7.23 12.20 1.58
N PRO A 43 8.41 11.74 1.12
CA PRO A 43 8.53 10.67 0.12
C PRO A 43 8.33 9.28 0.73
N TRP A 44 8.65 8.24 -0.06
CA TRP A 44 8.66 6.80 0.19
C TRP A 44 7.33 6.11 -0.05
N GLY A 45 6.24 6.84 -0.29
CA GLY A 45 4.94 6.27 -0.64
C GLY A 45 4.46 5.20 0.35
N LEU A 46 4.05 4.04 -0.14
CA LEU A 46 3.53 2.95 0.70
C LEU A 46 4.56 2.34 1.66
N VAL A 47 5.86 2.53 1.46
CA VAL A 47 6.87 2.11 2.46
C VAL A 47 6.69 2.90 3.74
N ARG A 48 6.31 4.17 3.64
CA ARG A 48 6.01 5.03 4.79
C ARG A 48 4.57 4.84 5.30
N SER A 49 3.58 4.85 4.40
CA SER A 49 2.16 4.98 4.76
C SER A 49 1.31 3.75 4.44
N GLY A 50 1.90 2.64 3.98
CA GLY A 50 1.16 1.44 3.60
C GLY A 50 1.66 0.15 4.23
N VAL A 51 2.96 0.01 4.47
CA VAL A 51 3.52 -1.14 5.18
C VAL A 51 3.08 -1.11 6.64
N ALA A 52 2.58 -2.25 7.15
CA ALA A 52 2.13 -2.36 8.53
C ALA A 52 3.26 -2.00 9.51
N PRO A 53 2.95 -1.26 10.60
CA PRO A 53 3.95 -0.77 11.55
C PRO A 53 4.74 -1.87 12.27
N ASP A 54 4.15 -3.02 12.47
CA ASP A 54 4.75 -4.22 13.06
C ASP A 54 5.70 -4.98 12.11
N HIS A 55 5.87 -4.50 10.86
CA HIS A 55 6.82 -5.03 9.87
C HIS A 55 7.99 -4.08 9.58
N PRO A 56 8.79 -3.69 10.59
CA PRO A 56 9.84 -2.67 10.43
C PRO A 56 10.94 -3.08 9.45
N LYS A 57 11.19 -4.38 9.26
CA LYS A 57 12.21 -4.90 8.34
C LYS A 57 11.92 -4.52 6.89
N ILE A 58 10.67 -4.53 6.47
CA ILE A 58 10.26 -4.14 5.10
C ILE A 58 10.57 -2.67 4.85
N LYS A 59 10.37 -1.81 5.87
CA LYS A 59 10.62 -0.37 5.78
C LYS A 59 12.10 -0.02 5.61
N THR A 60 13.03 -0.95 5.86
CA THR A 60 14.48 -0.71 5.68
C THR A 60 14.88 -0.44 4.23
N VAL A 61 14.03 -0.71 3.26
CA VAL A 61 14.24 -0.34 1.85
C VAL A 61 14.39 1.18 1.66
N SER A 62 13.89 1.99 2.58
CA SER A 62 14.09 3.44 2.60
C SER A 62 15.57 3.84 2.55
N LYS A 63 16.48 3.02 3.15
CA LYS A 63 17.93 3.23 3.06
C LYS A 63 18.48 3.14 1.63
N VAL A 64 17.82 2.36 0.77
CA VAL A 64 18.14 2.31 -0.67
C VAL A 64 17.67 3.60 -1.34
N PHE A 65 16.48 4.10 -0.98
CA PHE A 65 15.94 5.35 -1.51
C PHE A 65 16.80 6.56 -1.13
N GLU A 66 17.31 6.60 0.10
CA GLU A 66 18.24 7.63 0.54
C GLU A 66 19.56 7.65 -0.29
N LYS A 67 20.08 6.45 -0.61
CA LYS A 67 21.27 6.35 -1.49
C LYS A 67 20.99 6.83 -2.90
N ILE A 68 19.82 6.53 -3.46
CA ILE A 68 19.39 7.01 -4.79
C ILE A 68 19.27 8.54 -4.78
N ALA A 69 18.68 9.10 -3.72
CA ALA A 69 18.50 10.54 -3.57
C ALA A 69 19.78 11.31 -3.27
N ALA A 70 20.87 10.63 -2.91
CA ALA A 70 22.20 11.25 -2.70
C ALA A 70 22.96 11.55 -4.00
N ASP A 71 22.47 11.12 -5.17
CA ASP A 71 23.07 11.48 -6.47
C ASP A 71 22.97 12.99 -6.72
N PRO A 72 24.04 13.67 -7.11
CA PRO A 72 24.03 15.11 -7.33
C PRO A 72 23.10 15.57 -8.45
N ASN A 73 22.72 14.69 -9.36
CA ASN A 73 21.75 14.96 -10.43
C ASN A 73 20.32 14.59 -10.07
N PHE A 74 20.06 14.23 -8.81
CA PHE A 74 18.72 13.95 -8.28
C PHE A 74 18.22 15.16 -7.49
N ARG A 75 16.95 15.57 -7.73
CA ARG A 75 16.27 16.57 -6.93
C ARG A 75 14.89 16.04 -6.51
N LEU A 76 14.49 16.35 -5.28
CA LEU A 76 13.15 16.08 -4.76
C LEU A 76 12.34 17.39 -4.78
N PHE A 77 11.11 17.31 -5.25
CA PHE A 77 10.07 18.33 -5.19
C PHE A 77 8.83 17.70 -4.52
N ALA A 78 8.87 17.60 -3.21
CA ALA A 78 7.71 17.11 -2.44
C ALA A 78 6.77 18.27 -2.07
N ASN A 79 5.53 17.93 -1.69
CA ASN A 79 4.41 18.86 -1.52
C ASN A 79 4.00 19.57 -2.83
N VAL A 80 4.13 18.86 -3.97
CA VAL A 80 3.77 19.34 -5.31
C VAL A 80 2.86 18.35 -6.00
N GLU A 81 1.63 18.74 -6.31
CA GLU A 81 0.62 17.87 -6.92
C GLU A 81 0.51 18.10 -8.43
N ILE A 82 0.77 17.04 -9.19
CA ILE A 82 0.62 17.04 -10.65
C ILE A 82 -0.82 16.65 -11.02
N GLY A 83 -1.40 17.42 -11.93
CA GLY A 83 -2.78 17.26 -12.40
C GLY A 83 -3.72 18.34 -11.88
N SER A 84 -3.42 18.98 -10.75
CA SER A 84 -4.18 20.12 -10.21
C SER A 84 -3.50 21.46 -10.49
N GLU A 85 -2.25 21.61 -10.10
CA GLU A 85 -1.49 22.87 -10.19
C GLU A 85 -0.56 22.91 -11.40
N ILE A 86 0.08 21.78 -11.69
CA ILE A 86 0.98 21.59 -12.83
C ILE A 86 0.47 20.43 -13.65
N SER A 87 0.18 20.67 -14.92
CA SER A 87 -0.32 19.64 -15.82
C SER A 87 0.78 18.71 -16.31
N VAL A 88 0.41 17.47 -16.68
CA VAL A 88 1.31 16.53 -17.35
C VAL A 88 1.81 17.11 -18.69
N ALA A 89 1.00 17.90 -19.39
CA ALA A 89 1.39 18.56 -20.62
C ALA A 89 2.55 19.55 -20.39
N GLN A 90 2.49 20.37 -19.34
CA GLN A 90 3.59 21.29 -18.97
C GLN A 90 4.88 20.53 -18.62
N LEU A 91 4.79 19.39 -17.93
CA LEU A 91 5.97 18.55 -17.68
C LEU A 91 6.55 18.01 -18.99
N LYS A 92 5.72 17.53 -19.91
CA LYS A 92 6.18 17.01 -21.22
C LYS A 92 6.89 18.06 -22.06
N GLU A 93 6.59 19.34 -21.88
CA GLU A 93 7.29 20.44 -22.55
C GLU A 93 8.68 20.71 -21.93
N LYS A 94 8.83 20.48 -20.63
CA LYS A 94 10.05 20.81 -19.86
C LYS A 94 11.05 19.68 -19.77
N TYR A 95 10.61 18.44 -19.99
CA TYR A 95 11.42 17.23 -19.79
C TYR A 95 11.52 16.40 -21.06
N ASP A 96 12.64 15.70 -21.20
CA ASP A 96 12.84 14.73 -22.27
C ASP A 96 11.94 13.50 -22.11
N ALA A 97 11.67 13.13 -20.86
CA ALA A 97 10.72 12.10 -20.50
C ALA A 97 10.01 12.40 -19.17
N VAL A 98 8.76 11.95 -19.06
CA VAL A 98 7.95 11.98 -17.84
C VAL A 98 7.56 10.56 -17.49
N VAL A 99 7.80 10.14 -16.24
CA VAL A 99 7.50 8.80 -15.73
C VAL A 99 6.42 8.91 -14.65
N ILE A 100 5.27 8.31 -14.88
CA ILE A 100 4.19 8.20 -13.89
C ILE A 100 4.49 7.01 -12.96
N ALA A 101 4.68 7.29 -11.68
CA ALA A 101 5.02 6.32 -10.63
C ALA A 101 4.11 6.45 -9.40
N THR A 102 2.88 6.94 -9.59
CA THR A 102 1.92 7.31 -8.53
C THR A 102 1.30 6.12 -7.80
N GLY A 103 1.55 4.91 -8.27
CA GLY A 103 1.04 3.69 -7.64
C GLY A 103 -0.47 3.51 -7.78
N SER A 104 -1.06 2.87 -6.78
CA SER A 104 -2.50 2.62 -6.67
C SER A 104 -2.87 2.78 -5.21
N HIS A 105 -3.72 3.74 -4.88
CA HIS A 105 -4.05 4.08 -3.50
C HIS A 105 -5.57 4.20 -3.24
N LEU A 106 -6.42 4.08 -4.26
CA LEU A 106 -7.86 4.04 -4.10
C LEU A 106 -8.33 2.60 -3.90
N GLY A 107 -9.22 2.37 -2.96
CA GLY A 107 -9.83 1.05 -2.74
C GLY A 107 -10.84 0.72 -3.84
N LYS A 108 -10.99 -0.58 -4.11
CA LYS A 108 -12.06 -1.07 -4.98
C LYS A 108 -13.33 -1.24 -4.16
N SER A 109 -14.49 -0.91 -4.76
CA SER A 109 -15.80 -1.13 -4.19
C SER A 109 -16.24 -2.60 -4.34
N LEU A 110 -17.02 -3.09 -3.38
CA LEU A 110 -17.71 -4.38 -3.46
C LEU A 110 -18.91 -4.30 -4.42
N GLY A 111 -19.57 -3.14 -4.49
CA GLY A 111 -20.78 -2.94 -5.27
C GLY A 111 -22.00 -3.66 -4.66
N ILE A 112 -22.09 -3.76 -3.35
CA ILE A 112 -23.19 -4.40 -2.62
C ILE A 112 -23.98 -3.39 -1.79
N PRO A 113 -25.26 -3.65 -1.51
CA PRO A 113 -26.05 -2.77 -0.65
C PRO A 113 -25.42 -2.61 0.75
N GLY A 114 -25.42 -1.38 1.26
CA GLY A 114 -24.91 -1.03 2.58
C GLY A 114 -23.38 -0.78 2.63
N GLU A 115 -22.69 -0.82 1.49
CA GLU A 115 -21.25 -0.58 1.42
C GLU A 115 -20.84 0.83 1.90
N ASP A 116 -21.76 1.81 1.76
CA ASP A 116 -21.51 3.22 2.15
C ASP A 116 -21.95 3.54 3.60
N LEU A 117 -22.38 2.55 4.39
CA LEU A 117 -22.79 2.78 5.77
C LEU A 117 -21.61 3.23 6.66
N PRO A 118 -21.83 4.14 7.62
CA PRO A 118 -20.85 4.44 8.66
C PRO A 118 -20.38 3.15 9.36
N GLY A 119 -19.06 2.93 9.39
CA GLY A 119 -18.45 1.69 9.86
C GLY A 119 -18.10 0.69 8.77
N SER A 120 -18.42 1.00 7.51
CA SER A 120 -17.87 0.31 6.34
C SER A 120 -16.77 1.16 5.72
N LEU A 121 -15.54 0.67 5.73
CA LEU A 121 -14.34 1.37 5.30
C LEU A 121 -13.57 0.56 4.26
N SER A 122 -12.78 1.24 3.44
CA SER A 122 -11.75 0.58 2.64
C SER A 122 -10.46 0.40 3.44
N ALA A 123 -9.71 -0.66 3.18
CA ALA A 123 -8.33 -0.77 3.63
C ALA A 123 -7.46 0.39 3.10
N ALA A 124 -7.85 0.98 1.95
CA ALA A 124 -7.20 2.17 1.40
C ALA A 124 -7.37 3.42 2.28
N ASP A 125 -8.33 3.44 3.20
CA ASP A 125 -8.53 4.52 4.17
C ASP A 125 -7.97 4.13 5.54
N PHE A 126 -8.17 2.89 5.95
CA PHE A 126 -7.77 2.39 7.27
C PHE A 126 -6.23 2.24 7.41
N VAL A 127 -5.56 1.69 6.37
CA VAL A 127 -4.10 1.48 6.41
C VAL A 127 -3.32 2.80 6.51
N PRO A 128 -3.60 3.83 5.69
CA PRO A 128 -2.94 5.12 5.84
C PRO A 128 -3.34 5.85 7.14
N TRP A 129 -4.55 5.63 7.67
CA TRP A 129 -4.98 6.19 8.96
C TRP A 129 -4.04 5.78 10.09
N TYR A 130 -3.76 4.47 10.28
CA TYR A 130 -2.84 4.05 11.34
C TYR A 130 -1.36 4.29 11.01
N ASN A 131 -1.04 4.63 9.77
CA ASN A 131 0.30 4.95 9.29
C ASN A 131 0.62 6.45 9.24
N SER A 132 -0.18 7.31 9.85
CA SER A 132 0.04 8.78 9.91
C SER A 132 0.02 9.47 8.53
N HIS A 133 -0.84 9.00 7.60
CA HIS A 133 -0.96 9.69 6.32
C HIS A 133 -1.82 10.95 6.49
N PRO A 134 -1.34 12.14 6.09
CA PRO A 134 -2.00 13.42 6.41
C PRO A 134 -3.44 13.52 5.90
N ASP A 135 -3.78 12.90 4.78
CA ASP A 135 -5.13 12.95 4.20
C ASP A 135 -6.12 12.00 4.91
N TYR A 136 -5.67 11.15 5.81
CA TYR A 136 -6.48 10.08 6.43
C TYR A 136 -6.53 10.14 7.96
N VAL A 137 -5.86 11.11 8.60
CA VAL A 137 -5.85 11.22 10.09
C VAL A 137 -7.23 11.41 10.68
N ASP A 138 -8.15 12.02 9.93
CA ASP A 138 -9.51 12.32 10.38
C ASP A 138 -10.53 11.21 10.04
N VAL A 139 -10.10 10.10 9.46
CA VAL A 139 -10.97 8.95 9.16
C VAL A 139 -11.59 8.45 10.46
N LYS A 140 -12.92 8.29 10.46
CA LYS A 140 -13.65 7.76 11.61
C LYS A 140 -13.66 6.25 11.57
N VAL A 141 -12.92 5.64 12.49
CA VAL A 141 -12.86 4.19 12.66
C VAL A 141 -13.65 3.81 13.91
N PRO A 142 -14.86 3.23 13.78
CA PRO A 142 -15.67 2.86 14.94
C PRO A 142 -15.15 1.56 15.55
N LEU A 143 -14.37 1.68 16.62
CA LEU A 143 -13.82 0.56 17.40
C LEU A 143 -14.63 0.25 18.66
N ASP A 144 -15.83 0.82 18.78
CA ASP A 144 -16.78 0.63 19.88
C ASP A 144 -17.67 -0.64 19.73
N CYS A 145 -17.29 -1.55 18.85
CA CYS A 145 -17.97 -2.80 18.58
C CYS A 145 -17.10 -4.00 19.01
N ASP A 146 -17.76 -5.12 19.36
CA ASP A 146 -17.08 -6.36 19.76
C ASP A 146 -16.45 -7.10 18.56
N THR A 147 -17.07 -6.99 17.40
CA THR A 147 -16.70 -7.76 16.20
C THR A 147 -16.42 -6.85 15.01
N ALA A 148 -15.28 -7.08 14.35
CA ALA A 148 -14.90 -6.50 13.08
C ALA A 148 -14.81 -7.57 11.98
N VAL A 149 -15.12 -7.20 10.75
CA VAL A 149 -15.02 -8.06 9.56
C VAL A 149 -14.07 -7.43 8.55
N VAL A 150 -13.10 -8.19 8.09
CA VAL A 150 -12.19 -7.83 7.00
C VAL A 150 -12.56 -8.68 5.77
N ILE A 151 -12.94 -8.03 4.68
CA ILE A 151 -13.32 -8.70 3.43
C ILE A 151 -12.13 -8.68 2.48
N GLY A 152 -11.48 -9.82 2.32
CA GLY A 152 -10.30 -9.98 1.47
C GLY A 152 -9.48 -11.20 1.85
N ALA A 153 -8.64 -11.68 0.94
CA ALA A 153 -7.82 -12.88 1.13
C ALA A 153 -6.36 -12.67 0.67
N GLY A 154 -5.82 -11.48 0.87
CA GLY A 154 -4.43 -11.12 0.57
C GLY A 154 -3.73 -10.51 1.78
N ASN A 155 -2.43 -10.19 1.63
CA ASN A 155 -1.60 -9.68 2.72
C ASN A 155 -2.16 -8.39 3.36
N VAL A 156 -2.78 -7.49 2.58
CA VAL A 156 -3.42 -6.29 3.14
C VAL A 156 -4.57 -6.64 4.08
N ALA A 157 -5.39 -7.66 3.73
CA ALA A 157 -6.44 -8.14 4.63
C ALA A 157 -5.85 -8.73 5.92
N MET A 158 -4.72 -9.43 5.80
CA MET A 158 -3.97 -9.97 6.94
C MET A 158 -3.45 -8.85 7.85
N ASP A 159 -2.79 -7.83 7.27
CA ASP A 159 -2.28 -6.68 8.00
C ASP A 159 -3.41 -5.96 8.74
N VAL A 160 -4.51 -5.67 8.06
CA VAL A 160 -5.69 -5.01 8.65
C VAL A 160 -6.26 -5.82 9.81
N ALA A 161 -6.43 -7.13 9.64
CA ALA A 161 -6.98 -7.99 10.68
C ALA A 161 -6.02 -8.10 11.87
N ARG A 162 -4.71 -8.20 11.61
CA ARG A 162 -3.69 -8.23 12.66
C ARG A 162 -3.68 -6.93 13.46
N MET A 163 -3.69 -5.76 12.80
CA MET A 163 -3.75 -4.45 13.49
C MET A 163 -4.98 -4.30 14.39
N LEU A 164 -6.11 -4.91 14.04
CA LEU A 164 -7.34 -4.91 14.86
C LEU A 164 -7.29 -5.93 16.00
N ALA A 165 -6.53 -7.02 15.83
CA ALA A 165 -6.52 -8.16 16.77
C ALA A 165 -5.32 -8.14 17.73
N LEU A 166 -4.24 -7.41 17.43
CA LEU A 166 -3.09 -7.28 18.33
C LEU A 166 -3.48 -6.63 19.66
N GLU A 167 -2.80 -7.01 20.73
CA GLU A 167 -2.85 -6.27 21.98
C GLU A 167 -2.24 -4.87 21.74
N PRO A 168 -2.93 -3.77 22.07
CA PRO A 168 -2.46 -2.42 21.74
C PRO A 168 -1.06 -2.08 22.23
N SER A 169 -0.61 -2.69 23.32
CA SER A 169 0.75 -2.51 23.85
C SER A 169 1.84 -3.05 22.90
N GLU A 170 1.50 -4.00 22.04
CA GLU A 170 2.43 -4.52 21.01
C GLU A 170 2.71 -3.49 19.92
N LEU A 171 1.85 -2.49 19.76
CA LEU A 171 2.01 -1.39 18.82
C LEU A 171 2.82 -0.21 19.36
N ASP A 172 2.99 -0.11 20.68
CA ASP A 172 3.72 1.00 21.34
C ASP A 172 5.16 1.15 20.80
N PRO A 173 5.96 0.09 20.56
CA PRO A 173 7.32 0.22 20.04
C PRO A 173 7.39 0.40 18.51
N THR A 174 6.27 0.52 17.83
CA THR A 174 6.19 0.64 16.36
C THR A 174 6.03 2.08 15.92
N ASP A 175 6.10 2.34 14.60
CA ASP A 175 5.80 3.65 14.03
C ASP A 175 4.31 3.88 13.75
N THR A 176 3.42 3.15 14.46
CA THR A 176 1.98 3.40 14.45
C THR A 176 1.67 4.83 14.90
N ALA A 177 0.72 5.48 14.23
CA ALA A 177 0.27 6.82 14.57
C ALA A 177 -0.24 6.89 16.02
N ASP A 178 0.13 7.93 16.76
CA ASP A 178 -0.28 8.08 18.16
C ASP A 178 -1.81 8.08 18.32
N HIS A 179 -2.54 8.79 17.44
CA HIS A 179 -4.02 8.80 17.46
C HIS A 179 -4.62 7.40 17.22
N ALA A 180 -3.97 6.57 16.39
CA ALA A 180 -4.43 5.21 16.14
C ALA A 180 -4.12 4.29 17.34
N ILE A 181 -2.97 4.44 17.99
CA ILE A 181 -2.65 3.72 19.24
C ILE A 181 -3.69 4.03 20.31
N ASP A 182 -4.02 5.32 20.50
CA ASP A 182 -5.04 5.73 21.48
C ASP A 182 -6.41 5.11 21.15
N ALA A 183 -6.79 5.09 19.87
CA ALA A 183 -8.02 4.46 19.41
C ALA A 183 -8.01 2.94 19.61
N PHE A 184 -6.90 2.25 19.33
CA PHE A 184 -6.77 0.81 19.59
C PHE A 184 -6.80 0.46 21.07
N LYS A 185 -6.21 1.29 21.95
CA LYS A 185 -6.29 1.14 23.41
C LYS A 185 -7.72 1.26 23.94
N ALA A 186 -8.53 2.12 23.31
CA ALA A 186 -9.94 2.29 23.64
C ALA A 186 -10.87 1.27 22.94
N SER A 187 -10.33 0.41 22.08
CA SER A 187 -11.10 -0.51 21.25
C SER A 187 -11.80 -1.59 22.06
N ALA A 188 -13.10 -1.80 21.74
CA ALA A 188 -13.88 -2.93 22.25
C ALA A 188 -13.76 -4.19 21.38
N VAL A 189 -13.08 -4.13 20.23
CA VAL A 189 -12.96 -5.26 19.29
C VAL A 189 -12.25 -6.44 19.94
N ARG A 190 -12.89 -7.61 19.87
CA ARG A 190 -12.37 -8.89 20.39
C ARG A 190 -12.31 -9.95 19.30
N ASP A 191 -13.29 -10.01 18.41
CA ASP A 191 -13.33 -10.95 17.29
C ASP A 191 -13.11 -10.22 15.96
N VAL A 192 -12.12 -10.69 15.18
CA VAL A 192 -11.82 -10.18 13.86
C VAL A 192 -11.96 -11.32 12.84
N TYR A 193 -12.93 -11.20 11.95
CA TYR A 193 -13.16 -12.17 10.88
C TYR A 193 -12.48 -11.75 9.60
N ILE A 194 -11.66 -12.62 9.01
CA ILE A 194 -11.10 -12.46 7.65
C ILE A 194 -11.93 -13.32 6.72
N SER A 195 -12.66 -12.72 5.78
CA SER A 195 -13.54 -13.43 4.87
C SER A 195 -13.02 -13.48 3.45
N ALA A 196 -12.99 -14.67 2.86
CA ALA A 196 -12.59 -14.95 1.50
C ALA A 196 -13.75 -15.57 0.72
N ARG A 197 -14.07 -15.05 -0.47
CA ARG A 197 -15.13 -15.59 -1.33
C ARG A 197 -14.82 -16.98 -1.90
N ARG A 198 -13.55 -17.34 -2.01
CA ARG A 198 -13.08 -18.63 -2.52
C ARG A 198 -12.50 -19.48 -1.39
N GLY A 199 -12.15 -20.73 -1.73
CA GLY A 199 -11.47 -21.63 -0.80
C GLY A 199 -10.04 -21.22 -0.47
N PRO A 200 -9.44 -21.85 0.56
CA PRO A 200 -8.06 -21.59 0.99
C PRO A 200 -7.02 -21.70 -0.12
N GLU A 201 -7.21 -22.62 -1.07
CA GLU A 201 -6.34 -22.87 -2.22
C GLU A 201 -6.25 -21.68 -3.19
N HIS A 202 -7.16 -20.71 -3.05
CA HIS A 202 -7.19 -19.49 -3.87
C HIS A 202 -6.82 -18.23 -3.09
N ALA A 203 -6.40 -18.37 -1.83
CA ALA A 203 -6.00 -17.23 -1.02
C ALA A 203 -4.68 -16.65 -1.53
N ALA A 204 -4.61 -15.33 -1.58
CA ALA A 204 -3.44 -14.58 -2.03
C ALA A 204 -2.54 -14.14 -0.87
N PHE A 205 -2.68 -14.74 0.31
CA PHE A 205 -1.74 -14.60 1.40
C PHE A 205 -0.38 -15.17 0.99
N THR A 206 0.69 -14.60 1.51
CA THR A 206 2.00 -15.22 1.33
C THR A 206 2.31 -16.15 2.52
N SER A 207 3.00 -17.25 2.25
CA SER A 207 3.37 -18.23 3.26
C SER A 207 4.20 -17.64 4.43
N PRO A 208 5.11 -16.68 4.22
CA PRO A 208 5.78 -15.98 5.32
C PRO A 208 4.81 -15.30 6.29
N GLU A 209 3.82 -14.55 5.76
CA GLU A 209 2.81 -13.87 6.59
C GLU A 209 1.96 -14.85 7.40
N LEU A 210 1.50 -15.94 6.76
CA LEU A 210 0.75 -16.99 7.45
C LEU A 210 1.57 -17.64 8.58
N ARG A 211 2.87 -17.85 8.39
CA ARG A 211 3.75 -18.49 9.38
C ARG A 211 4.12 -17.59 10.55
N GLU A 212 3.80 -16.31 10.50
CA GLU A 212 3.94 -15.39 11.63
C GLU A 212 2.76 -15.45 12.58
N LEU A 213 1.55 -15.80 12.10
CA LEU A 213 0.34 -15.82 12.91
C LEU A 213 0.41 -16.71 14.17
N PRO A 214 0.96 -17.94 14.13
CA PRO A 214 1.10 -18.76 15.35
C PRO A 214 2.05 -18.17 16.41
N LYS A 215 2.82 -17.13 16.06
CA LYS A 215 3.76 -16.48 16.96
C LYS A 215 3.16 -15.27 17.68
N LEU A 216 1.92 -14.88 17.35
CA LEU A 216 1.22 -13.81 18.04
C LEU A 216 1.06 -14.18 19.52
N GLU A 217 1.51 -13.29 20.42
CA GLU A 217 1.61 -13.59 21.84
C GLU A 217 0.28 -13.47 22.57
N HIS A 218 -0.59 -12.55 22.10
CA HIS A 218 -1.84 -12.20 22.79
C HIS A 218 -3.09 -12.35 21.91
N THR A 219 -2.98 -13.07 20.78
CA THR A 219 -4.09 -13.25 19.83
C THR A 219 -4.28 -14.73 19.50
N ASN A 220 -5.51 -15.22 19.63
CA ASN A 220 -5.87 -16.52 19.09
C ASN A 220 -6.04 -16.44 17.58
N VAL A 221 -5.58 -17.46 16.86
CA VAL A 221 -5.80 -17.56 15.41
C VAL A 221 -6.56 -18.85 15.12
N VAL A 222 -7.72 -18.72 14.48
CA VAL A 222 -8.64 -19.84 14.25
C VAL A 222 -8.87 -20.02 12.75
N ILE A 223 -8.52 -21.20 12.26
CA ILE A 223 -8.84 -21.67 10.91
C ILE A 223 -9.56 -23.01 11.05
N ASN A 224 -10.68 -23.19 10.34
CA ASN A 224 -11.38 -24.47 10.33
C ASN A 224 -10.57 -25.51 9.55
N LYS A 225 -10.09 -26.55 10.25
CA LYS A 225 -9.28 -27.61 9.65
C LYS A 225 -9.99 -28.30 8.49
N ALA A 226 -11.32 -28.51 8.58
CA ALA A 226 -12.08 -29.15 7.52
C ALA A 226 -12.06 -28.35 6.20
N ASP A 227 -11.99 -27.02 6.27
CA ASP A 227 -11.85 -26.18 5.07
C ASP A 227 -10.49 -26.39 4.40
N ILE A 228 -9.43 -26.57 5.20
CA ILE A 228 -8.07 -26.79 4.70
C ILE A 228 -7.95 -28.20 4.11
N ASP A 229 -8.46 -29.24 4.80
CA ASP A 229 -8.44 -30.61 4.31
C ASP A 229 -9.19 -30.71 2.95
N ALA A 230 -10.36 -30.07 2.85
CA ALA A 230 -11.10 -30.01 1.59
C ALA A 230 -10.36 -29.22 0.49
N ALA A 231 -9.65 -28.14 0.85
CA ALA A 231 -8.85 -27.36 -0.09
C ALA A 231 -7.64 -28.15 -0.62
N ILE A 232 -6.98 -28.94 0.22
CA ILE A 232 -5.89 -29.84 -0.18
C ILE A 232 -6.39 -30.85 -1.24
N VAL A 233 -7.56 -31.42 -1.02
CA VAL A 233 -8.20 -32.34 -1.99
C VAL A 233 -8.50 -31.62 -3.31
N ARG A 234 -9.05 -30.40 -3.26
CA ARG A 234 -9.35 -29.62 -4.48
C ARG A 234 -8.09 -29.16 -5.23
N ALA A 235 -7.02 -28.87 -4.51
CA ALA A 235 -5.75 -28.47 -5.10
C ALA A 235 -5.04 -29.63 -5.86
N GLY A 236 -5.40 -30.87 -5.55
CA GLY A 236 -4.88 -32.07 -6.22
C GLY A 236 -3.50 -32.52 -5.72
N ALA A 237 -2.94 -33.53 -6.38
CA ALA A 237 -1.69 -34.17 -5.95
C ALA A 237 -0.43 -33.30 -6.18
N GLU A 238 -0.45 -32.44 -7.19
CA GLU A 238 0.68 -31.58 -7.57
C GLU A 238 0.25 -30.11 -7.71
N PRO A 239 -0.14 -29.44 -6.61
CA PRO A 239 -0.49 -28.03 -6.65
C PRO A 239 0.74 -27.15 -6.94
N GLU A 240 0.52 -25.93 -7.43
CA GLU A 240 1.58 -24.93 -7.54
C GLU A 240 2.28 -24.72 -6.19
N LYS A 241 3.58 -24.45 -6.25
CA LYS A 241 4.46 -24.36 -5.06
C LYS A 241 3.92 -23.39 -4.00
N ASP A 242 3.42 -22.23 -4.43
CA ASP A 242 2.92 -21.21 -3.51
C ASP A 242 1.58 -21.65 -2.87
N VAL A 243 0.69 -22.28 -3.65
CA VAL A 243 -0.56 -22.86 -3.13
C VAL A 243 -0.26 -23.91 -2.07
N LYS A 244 0.65 -24.84 -2.37
CA LYS A 244 1.07 -25.87 -1.41
C LYS A 244 1.62 -25.25 -0.14
N SER A 245 2.56 -24.29 -0.26
CA SER A 245 3.18 -23.63 0.88
C SER A 245 2.18 -22.88 1.76
N ASN A 246 1.16 -22.29 1.16
CA ASN A 246 0.10 -21.59 1.88
C ASN A 246 -0.83 -22.59 2.60
N LEU A 247 -1.25 -23.66 1.93
CA LEU A 247 -2.08 -24.69 2.56
C LEU A 247 -1.36 -25.38 3.72
N ASP A 248 -0.06 -25.69 3.57
CA ASP A 248 0.77 -26.24 4.64
C ASP A 248 0.85 -25.29 5.85
N ALA A 249 0.98 -23.98 5.61
CA ALA A 249 1.01 -22.97 6.66
C ALA A 249 -0.36 -22.83 7.37
N MET A 250 -1.46 -22.83 6.61
CA MET A 250 -2.81 -22.77 7.17
C MET A 250 -3.15 -24.03 7.97
N LEU A 251 -2.71 -25.23 7.51
CA LEU A 251 -2.88 -26.48 8.23
C LEU A 251 -2.16 -26.43 9.58
N LEU A 252 -0.92 -25.93 9.60
CA LEU A 252 -0.17 -25.75 10.84
C LEU A 252 -0.93 -24.85 11.83
N ILE A 253 -1.53 -23.75 11.37
CA ILE A 253 -2.34 -22.86 12.19
C ILE A 253 -3.58 -23.62 12.72
N ALA A 254 -4.28 -24.34 11.85
CA ALA A 254 -5.48 -25.09 12.22
C ALA A 254 -5.21 -26.19 13.26
N GLU A 255 -4.00 -26.78 13.26
CA GLU A 255 -3.57 -27.81 14.20
C GLU A 255 -3.01 -27.25 15.51
N SER A 256 -2.54 -26.02 15.52
CA SER A 256 -1.90 -25.35 16.68
C SER A 256 -2.77 -24.29 17.35
N GLN A 257 -4.07 -24.30 17.14
CA GLN A 257 -5.00 -23.28 17.66
C GLN A 257 -4.94 -23.20 19.19
N LYS A 258 -4.89 -21.97 19.67
CA LYS A 258 -4.99 -21.61 21.09
C LYS A 258 -6.33 -20.92 21.34
N SER A 259 -6.80 -20.95 22.57
CA SER A 259 -8.03 -20.26 22.99
C SER A 259 -7.83 -19.53 24.33
N GLU A 260 -6.60 -19.06 24.57
CA GLU A 260 -6.14 -18.53 25.87
C GLU A 260 -6.26 -17.00 25.96
N HIS A 261 -6.50 -16.33 24.82
CA HIS A 261 -6.48 -14.88 24.71
C HIS A 261 -7.87 -14.30 24.52
N GLU A 262 -8.07 -13.05 24.90
CA GLU A 262 -9.32 -12.33 24.74
C GLU A 262 -9.63 -11.98 23.28
N ARG A 263 -8.58 -11.81 22.45
CA ARG A 263 -8.73 -11.43 21.04
C ARG A 263 -8.55 -12.62 20.13
N THR A 264 -9.35 -12.67 19.09
CA THR A 264 -9.36 -13.81 18.15
C THR A 264 -9.44 -13.34 16.70
N MET A 265 -8.53 -13.81 15.85
CA MET A 265 -8.63 -13.76 14.40
C MET A 265 -9.23 -15.04 13.87
N ARG A 266 -10.31 -14.95 13.06
CA ARG A 266 -11.02 -16.09 12.49
C ARG A 266 -11.04 -16.01 10.96
N PHE A 267 -10.62 -17.07 10.30
CA PHE A 267 -10.67 -17.17 8.84
C PHE A 267 -11.96 -17.83 8.39
N LEU A 268 -12.62 -17.20 7.44
CA LEU A 268 -13.83 -17.68 6.79
C LEU A 268 -13.58 -17.82 5.30
N PHE A 269 -13.59 -19.04 4.81
CA PHE A 269 -13.46 -19.32 3.38
C PHE A 269 -14.82 -19.62 2.75
N GLN A 270 -14.93 -19.43 1.42
CA GLN A 270 -16.16 -19.61 0.65
C GLN A 270 -17.33 -18.73 1.15
N HIS A 271 -17.02 -17.55 1.66
CA HIS A 271 -17.99 -16.56 2.12
C HIS A 271 -18.01 -15.38 1.13
N THR A 272 -19.03 -15.35 0.26
CA THR A 272 -19.21 -14.24 -0.71
C THR A 272 -20.12 -13.18 -0.10
N PRO A 273 -19.64 -11.94 0.13
CA PRO A 273 -20.48 -10.90 0.72
C PRO A 273 -21.61 -10.52 -0.24
N LYS A 274 -22.83 -10.39 0.29
CA LYS A 274 -24.05 -10.03 -0.45
C LYS A 274 -24.58 -8.65 -0.08
N GLN A 275 -24.48 -8.31 1.19
CA GLN A 275 -25.04 -7.07 1.74
C GLN A 275 -24.38 -6.76 3.09
N ILE A 276 -24.14 -5.48 3.34
CA ILE A 276 -23.83 -4.96 4.67
C ILE A 276 -25.14 -4.46 5.28
N LEU A 277 -25.46 -4.95 6.47
CA LEU A 277 -26.68 -4.62 7.18
C LEU A 277 -26.46 -3.41 8.09
N GLY A 278 -27.53 -2.63 8.25
CA GLY A 278 -27.61 -1.51 9.17
C GLY A 278 -28.55 -0.44 8.66
N THR A 279 -28.93 0.49 9.55
CA THR A 279 -29.72 1.66 9.21
C THR A 279 -28.86 2.93 9.27
N ASP A 280 -28.29 3.23 10.42
CA ASP A 280 -27.46 4.41 10.66
C ASP A 280 -25.95 4.07 10.66
N ARG A 281 -25.60 2.82 10.86
CA ARG A 281 -24.24 2.28 10.90
C ARG A 281 -24.25 0.79 10.58
N VAL A 282 -23.09 0.22 10.36
CA VAL A 282 -22.92 -1.22 10.18
C VAL A 282 -23.42 -1.99 11.41
N GLU A 283 -24.21 -3.05 11.17
CA GLU A 283 -24.73 -3.97 12.17
C GLU A 283 -24.40 -5.44 11.85
N GLY A 284 -23.95 -5.70 10.61
CA GLY A 284 -23.55 -7.04 10.19
C GLY A 284 -23.30 -7.17 8.70
N VAL A 285 -22.85 -8.35 8.29
CA VAL A 285 -22.64 -8.71 6.88
C VAL A 285 -23.37 -10.01 6.58
N VAL A 286 -24.13 -10.03 5.49
CA VAL A 286 -24.75 -11.24 4.93
C VAL A 286 -23.81 -11.83 3.90
N TYR A 287 -23.51 -13.10 4.04
CA TYR A 287 -22.70 -13.87 3.11
C TYR A 287 -23.51 -14.98 2.45
N SER A 288 -23.24 -15.24 1.17
CA SER A 288 -23.61 -16.50 0.54
C SER A 288 -22.48 -17.51 0.75
N THR A 289 -22.85 -18.70 1.22
CA THR A 289 -21.94 -19.83 1.42
C THR A 289 -22.49 -21.08 0.70
N PRO A 290 -21.69 -22.15 0.54
CA PRO A 290 -22.18 -23.40 -0.04
C PRO A 290 -23.36 -24.03 0.72
N SER A 291 -23.51 -23.70 2.02
CA SER A 291 -24.58 -24.21 2.88
C SER A 291 -25.79 -23.28 2.99
N GLY A 292 -25.79 -22.17 2.26
CA GLY A 292 -26.84 -21.15 2.32
C GLY A 292 -26.31 -19.80 2.83
N ASP A 293 -27.22 -18.86 3.02
CA ASP A 293 -26.86 -17.53 3.50
C ASP A 293 -26.61 -17.55 5.02
N VAL A 294 -25.54 -16.87 5.43
CA VAL A 294 -25.18 -16.66 6.85
C VAL A 294 -25.00 -15.19 7.13
N THR A 295 -25.29 -14.76 8.36
CA THR A 295 -25.10 -13.39 8.80
C THR A 295 -24.07 -13.35 9.93
N ILE A 296 -23.06 -12.50 9.79
CA ILE A 296 -22.12 -12.17 10.85
C ILE A 296 -22.47 -10.80 11.40
N LYS A 297 -22.81 -10.72 12.66
CA LYS A 297 -23.02 -9.45 13.37
C LYS A 297 -21.66 -8.78 13.59
N CYS A 298 -21.55 -7.52 13.23
CA CYS A 298 -20.34 -6.72 13.43
C CYS A 298 -20.67 -5.24 13.38
N GLY A 299 -19.85 -4.38 13.96
CA GLY A 299 -20.00 -2.93 13.89
C GLY A 299 -18.96 -2.26 13.00
N LEU A 300 -17.98 -3.01 12.49
CA LEU A 300 -16.93 -2.53 11.60
C LEU A 300 -16.72 -3.51 10.45
N VAL A 301 -16.72 -3.01 9.23
CA VAL A 301 -16.33 -3.76 8.02
C VAL A 301 -15.20 -3.03 7.32
N ILE A 302 -14.12 -3.76 6.99
CA ILE A 302 -13.01 -3.20 6.21
C ILE A 302 -12.82 -4.03 4.94
N THR A 303 -12.96 -3.40 3.78
CA THR A 303 -12.78 -4.04 2.48
C THR A 303 -11.32 -3.99 2.03
N ALA A 304 -10.70 -5.14 1.82
CA ALA A 304 -9.32 -5.29 1.37
C ALA A 304 -9.26 -6.14 0.08
N ILE A 305 -10.06 -5.74 -0.93
CA ILE A 305 -10.26 -6.47 -2.20
C ILE A 305 -9.40 -5.94 -3.35
N GLY A 306 -8.42 -5.12 -3.03
CA GLY A 306 -7.44 -4.56 -3.95
C GLY A 306 -7.58 -3.06 -4.14
N TYR A 307 -6.57 -2.50 -4.81
CA TYR A 307 -6.44 -1.08 -5.06
C TYR A 307 -6.57 -0.76 -6.55
N GLN A 308 -6.73 0.52 -6.85
CA GLN A 308 -6.69 1.08 -8.20
C GLN A 308 -5.96 2.42 -8.20
N ALA A 309 -5.38 2.80 -9.34
CA ALA A 309 -4.73 4.07 -9.48
C ALA A 309 -5.76 5.22 -9.53
N ALA A 310 -5.42 6.36 -8.95
CA ALA A 310 -6.16 7.59 -9.18
C ALA A 310 -5.82 8.17 -10.55
N GLY A 311 -6.82 8.72 -11.23
CA GLY A 311 -6.64 9.42 -12.50
C GLY A 311 -5.84 10.72 -12.32
N ILE A 312 -4.97 11.02 -13.26
CA ILE A 312 -4.32 12.34 -13.41
C ILE A 312 -4.75 12.88 -14.77
N ASP A 313 -5.17 14.15 -14.81
CA ASP A 313 -5.57 14.77 -16.05
C ASP A 313 -4.44 14.74 -17.11
N GLY A 314 -4.78 14.38 -18.34
CA GLY A 314 -3.81 14.19 -19.42
C GLY A 314 -3.14 12.81 -19.47
N VAL A 315 -3.45 11.90 -18.54
CA VAL A 315 -2.99 10.50 -18.54
C VAL A 315 -4.19 9.57 -18.79
N PRO A 316 -4.16 8.68 -19.79
CA PRO A 316 -5.27 7.77 -20.07
C PRO A 316 -5.32 6.62 -19.04
N TYR A 317 -6.50 6.38 -18.45
CA TYR A 317 -6.73 5.29 -17.50
C TYR A 317 -7.83 4.36 -17.97
N GLU A 318 -7.65 3.09 -17.75
CA GLU A 318 -8.66 2.06 -17.96
C GLU A 318 -8.52 0.97 -16.89
N ASN A 319 -9.65 0.51 -16.34
CA ASN A 319 -9.68 -0.56 -15.32
C ASN A 319 -8.75 -0.32 -14.11
N GLY A 320 -8.64 0.95 -13.68
CA GLY A 320 -7.83 1.33 -12.53
C GLY A 320 -6.31 1.32 -12.77
N LYS A 321 -5.87 1.38 -14.03
CA LYS A 321 -4.47 1.43 -14.45
C LYS A 321 -4.28 2.43 -15.58
N VAL A 322 -3.07 2.92 -15.73
CA VAL A 322 -2.67 3.72 -16.90
C VAL A 322 -2.63 2.85 -18.14
N VAL A 323 -3.27 3.30 -19.22
CA VAL A 323 -3.20 2.62 -20.53
C VAL A 323 -1.79 2.77 -21.08
N ASN A 324 -1.13 1.64 -21.38
CA ASN A 324 0.26 1.66 -21.84
C ASN A 324 0.60 0.40 -22.65
N THR A 325 1.68 0.48 -23.42
CA THR A 325 2.33 -0.67 -24.06
C THR A 325 3.74 -0.80 -23.49
N ASP A 326 3.98 -1.85 -22.69
CA ASP A 326 5.26 -2.13 -22.00
C ASP A 326 5.79 -0.96 -21.15
N GLY A 327 4.91 -0.07 -20.71
CA GLY A 327 5.24 1.11 -19.94
C GLY A 327 5.29 2.41 -20.74
N ARG A 328 5.22 2.38 -22.08
CA ARG A 328 5.03 3.59 -22.90
C ARG A 328 3.55 3.94 -22.96
N VAL A 329 3.20 5.17 -22.55
CA VAL A 329 1.85 5.72 -22.60
C VAL A 329 1.63 6.44 -23.94
N ASN A 330 2.51 7.39 -24.23
CA ASN A 330 2.56 8.10 -25.52
C ASN A 330 3.97 8.74 -25.67
N GLU A 331 4.12 9.69 -26.63
CA GLU A 331 5.39 10.39 -26.82
C GLU A 331 5.88 11.02 -25.51
N ASN A 332 7.07 10.65 -25.10
CA ASN A 332 7.80 11.06 -23.89
C ASN A 332 7.04 10.91 -22.54
N LEU A 333 5.97 10.10 -22.50
CA LEU A 333 5.24 9.75 -21.27
C LEU A 333 5.29 8.24 -21.03
N TYR A 334 5.74 7.86 -19.85
CA TYR A 334 5.93 6.47 -19.43
C TYR A 334 5.25 6.21 -18.08
N VAL A 335 5.05 4.95 -17.75
CA VAL A 335 4.46 4.54 -16.48
C VAL A 335 5.18 3.31 -15.92
N VAL A 336 5.36 3.29 -14.59
CA VAL A 336 5.98 2.18 -13.85
C VAL A 336 5.14 1.77 -12.64
N GLY A 337 5.42 0.62 -12.11
CA GLY A 337 4.85 0.14 -10.85
C GLY A 337 3.37 -0.19 -10.90
N TRP A 338 2.66 0.03 -9.81
CA TRP A 338 1.25 -0.31 -9.69
C TRP A 338 0.33 0.52 -10.59
N ALA A 339 0.70 1.74 -10.91
CA ALA A 339 -0.03 2.53 -11.90
C ALA A 339 -0.03 1.86 -13.29
N LYS A 340 1.07 1.15 -13.65
CA LYS A 340 1.22 0.38 -14.89
C LYS A 340 0.49 -0.96 -14.86
N ARG A 341 0.82 -1.82 -13.88
CA ARG A 341 0.41 -3.24 -13.87
C ARG A 341 -0.75 -3.56 -12.92
N GLY A 342 -1.20 -2.59 -12.13
CA GLY A 342 -2.11 -2.80 -11.01
C GLY A 342 -1.36 -3.22 -9.73
N PRO A 343 -2.09 -3.35 -8.59
CA PRO A 343 -1.52 -3.64 -7.28
C PRO A 343 -1.10 -5.12 -7.15
N SER A 344 -0.08 -5.52 -7.88
CA SER A 344 0.46 -6.87 -7.88
C SER A 344 1.98 -6.85 -7.66
N GLY A 345 2.49 -7.91 -7.06
CA GLY A 345 3.91 -8.05 -6.71
C GLY A 345 4.28 -7.30 -5.43
N VAL A 346 5.49 -7.57 -4.95
CA VAL A 346 6.09 -6.97 -3.76
C VAL A 346 6.97 -5.76 -4.13
N ILE A 347 7.51 -5.05 -3.14
CA ILE A 347 8.38 -3.87 -3.36
C ILE A 347 9.50 -4.19 -4.36
N GLY A 348 10.15 -5.35 -4.24
CA GLY A 348 11.23 -5.78 -5.15
C GLY A 348 10.83 -5.93 -6.61
N THR A 349 9.57 -6.27 -6.89
CA THR A 349 9.04 -6.37 -8.27
C THR A 349 9.13 -5.02 -9.01
N ASN A 350 9.08 -3.90 -8.29
CA ASN A 350 9.21 -2.59 -8.90
C ASN A 350 10.59 -2.33 -9.51
N LYS A 351 11.63 -3.02 -9.03
CA LYS A 351 13.00 -2.84 -9.54
C LYS A 351 13.15 -3.34 -10.97
N SER A 352 12.70 -4.57 -11.25
CA SER A 352 12.75 -5.14 -12.60
C SER A 352 11.76 -4.45 -13.55
N ASP A 353 10.57 -4.11 -13.05
CA ASP A 353 9.57 -3.38 -13.82
C ASP A 353 10.09 -2.00 -14.26
N ALA A 354 10.65 -1.22 -13.34
CA ALA A 354 11.22 0.09 -13.64
C ALA A 354 12.42 0.00 -14.58
N ALA A 355 13.30 -0.99 -14.40
CA ALA A 355 14.47 -1.18 -15.28
C ALA A 355 14.04 -1.43 -16.74
N ALA A 356 13.05 -2.28 -16.97
CA ALA A 356 12.55 -2.56 -18.31
C ALA A 356 11.92 -1.32 -18.98
N VAL A 357 11.16 -0.54 -18.22
CA VAL A 357 10.56 0.71 -18.76
C VAL A 357 11.63 1.77 -19.02
N VAL A 358 12.63 1.88 -18.17
CA VAL A 358 13.76 2.82 -18.37
C VAL A 358 14.57 2.43 -19.60
N GLU A 359 14.84 1.14 -19.85
CA GLU A 359 15.50 0.70 -21.10
C GLU A 359 14.67 1.10 -22.33
N LEU A 360 13.36 0.86 -22.31
CA LEU A 360 12.46 1.27 -23.38
C LEU A 360 12.51 2.79 -23.59
N MET A 361 12.39 3.57 -22.52
CA MET A 361 12.45 5.04 -22.54
C MET A 361 13.78 5.52 -23.15
N ILE A 362 14.90 4.96 -22.75
CA ILE A 362 16.23 5.32 -23.25
C ILE A 362 16.35 5.03 -24.75
N SER A 363 15.74 3.97 -25.25
CA SER A 363 15.75 3.66 -26.69
C SER A 363 14.99 4.71 -27.52
N ASP A 364 14.03 5.41 -26.92
CA ASP A 364 13.24 6.46 -27.55
C ASP A 364 13.95 7.83 -27.49
N LEU A 365 14.82 8.07 -26.50
CA LEU A 365 15.55 9.33 -26.34
C LEU A 365 16.63 9.48 -27.40
N LYS A 366 16.58 10.57 -28.18
CA LYS A 366 17.54 10.84 -29.26
C LYS A 366 18.45 12.02 -28.96
N THR A 367 17.86 13.16 -28.70
CA THR A 367 18.57 14.43 -28.45
C THR A 367 17.93 15.12 -27.25
N PRO A 368 18.73 15.62 -26.29
CA PRO A 368 18.18 16.36 -25.15
C PRO A 368 17.45 17.62 -25.60
N LYS A 369 16.32 17.89 -24.99
CA LYS A 369 15.61 19.17 -25.11
C LYS A 369 16.33 20.21 -24.26
N ALA A 370 16.52 21.42 -24.76
CA ALA A 370 17.09 22.53 -24.00
C ALA A 370 16.09 23.21 -23.05
N ALA A 371 14.96 22.59 -22.79
CA ALA A 371 13.89 23.17 -22.00
C ALA A 371 14.27 23.35 -20.51
N GLY A 372 13.50 24.16 -19.79
CA GLY A 372 13.64 24.35 -18.35
C GLY A 372 13.37 23.10 -17.51
N ASP A 373 12.88 23.31 -16.33
CA ASP A 373 12.46 22.26 -15.40
C ASP A 373 11.22 22.70 -14.60
N ILE A 374 10.78 21.88 -13.65
CA ILE A 374 9.61 22.17 -12.84
C ILE A 374 9.73 23.45 -12.02
N SER A 375 10.95 23.89 -11.65
CA SER A 375 11.16 25.11 -10.86
C SER A 375 10.56 26.36 -11.53
N GLN A 376 10.43 26.35 -12.86
CA GLN A 376 9.82 27.44 -13.63
C GLN A 376 8.27 27.45 -13.54
N LEU A 377 7.69 26.36 -13.08
CA LEU A 377 6.23 26.17 -12.94
C LEU A 377 5.77 26.37 -11.49
N LEU A 378 6.69 26.32 -10.53
CA LEU A 378 6.42 26.49 -9.11
C LEU A 378 6.29 27.99 -8.77
N THR A 379 5.08 28.46 -8.59
CA THR A 379 4.81 29.89 -8.35
C THR A 379 4.39 30.22 -6.92
N HIS A 380 3.75 29.28 -6.21
CA HIS A 380 3.15 29.53 -4.91
C HIS A 380 3.30 28.37 -3.92
N GLN A 381 3.88 27.24 -4.31
CA GLN A 381 3.98 26.05 -3.49
C GLN A 381 5.12 26.15 -2.47
N VAL A 382 4.85 25.69 -1.26
CA VAL A 382 5.90 25.41 -0.26
C VAL A 382 6.49 24.04 -0.60
N VAL A 383 7.59 24.05 -1.38
CA VAL A 383 8.27 22.83 -1.80
C VAL A 383 9.12 22.29 -0.67
N VAL A 384 8.99 20.99 -0.40
CA VAL A 384 9.92 20.26 0.45
C VAL A 384 10.97 19.61 -0.44
N ASP A 385 12.17 20.15 -0.44
CA ASP A 385 13.31 19.56 -1.14
C ASP A 385 13.97 18.44 -0.32
N GLN A 386 15.03 17.84 -0.87
CA GLN A 386 15.73 16.73 -0.20
C GLN A 386 16.32 17.14 1.17
N SER A 387 16.79 18.38 1.31
CA SER A 387 17.35 18.88 2.58
C SER A 387 16.26 19.12 3.62
N ALA A 388 15.15 19.70 3.20
CA ALA A 388 13.98 19.89 4.06
C ALA A 388 13.38 18.55 4.51
N TRP A 389 13.28 17.58 3.60
CA TRP A 389 12.86 16.22 3.94
C TRP A 389 13.80 15.56 4.97
N GLN A 390 15.11 15.69 4.81
CA GLN A 390 16.07 15.14 5.78
C GLN A 390 15.83 15.69 7.19
N LYS A 391 15.57 16.99 7.32
CA LYS A 391 15.26 17.63 8.60
C LYS A 391 13.95 17.09 9.21
N ILE A 392 12.90 16.90 8.38
CA ILE A 392 11.65 16.28 8.82
C ILE A 392 11.92 14.86 9.33
N ASN A 393 12.65 14.07 8.55
CA ASN A 393 12.98 12.69 8.91
C ASN A 393 13.78 12.60 10.21
N GLU A 394 14.78 13.47 10.41
CA GLU A 394 15.56 13.56 11.65
C GLU A 394 14.69 13.96 12.85
N ALA A 395 13.79 14.94 12.67
CA ALA A 395 12.88 15.36 13.71
C ALA A 395 11.89 14.24 14.12
N GLU A 396 11.36 13.48 13.14
CA GLU A 396 10.49 12.33 13.40
C GLU A 396 11.20 11.22 14.17
N VAL A 397 12.44 10.90 13.81
CA VAL A 397 13.28 9.91 14.53
C VAL A 397 13.57 10.38 15.95
N ALA A 398 13.99 11.64 16.12
CA ALA A 398 14.25 12.23 17.43
C ALA A 398 13.01 12.27 18.34
N ALA A 399 11.82 12.50 17.76
CA ALA A 399 10.56 12.44 18.50
C ALA A 399 10.15 11.01 18.90
N GLY A 400 10.61 10.00 18.18
CA GLY A 400 10.36 8.59 18.47
C GLY A 400 11.25 8.04 19.60
N GLU A 401 12.50 8.47 19.66
CA GLU A 401 13.52 7.93 20.59
C GLU A 401 13.04 7.89 22.07
N PRO A 402 12.53 9.00 22.66
CA PRO A 402 12.07 8.99 24.05
C PRO A 402 10.82 8.12 24.27
N LYS A 403 10.10 7.74 23.21
CA LYS A 403 8.93 6.87 23.25
C LYS A 403 9.26 5.41 22.95
N GLY A 404 10.52 5.06 22.68
CA GLY A 404 10.93 3.73 22.24
C GLY A 404 10.42 3.34 20.85
N LYS A 405 10.04 4.34 20.02
CA LYS A 405 9.56 4.16 18.65
C LYS A 405 10.65 4.41 17.62
N PRO A 406 10.61 3.77 16.45
CA PRO A 406 11.53 4.10 15.35
C PRO A 406 11.40 5.57 14.92
N ARG A 407 10.20 6.13 14.98
CA ARG A 407 9.87 7.53 14.70
C ARG A 407 8.44 7.86 15.14
N VAL A 408 8.16 9.14 15.30
CA VAL A 408 6.79 9.69 15.35
C VAL A 408 6.58 10.47 14.06
N LYS A 409 5.77 9.94 13.15
CA LYS A 409 5.53 10.57 11.85
C LYS A 409 4.69 11.83 11.99
N SER A 410 5.06 12.89 11.26
CA SER A 410 4.20 14.07 11.10
C SER A 410 2.90 13.68 10.38
N VAL A 411 1.78 14.20 10.89
CA VAL A 411 0.43 13.99 10.32
C VAL A 411 -0.12 15.21 9.61
N LYS A 412 0.66 16.30 9.54
CA LYS A 412 0.24 17.55 8.91
C LYS A 412 0.99 17.78 7.61
N ARG A 413 0.32 18.48 6.67
CA ARG A 413 0.95 18.91 5.41
C ARG A 413 1.76 20.19 5.56
N ASP A 414 1.44 21.02 6.55
CA ASP A 414 1.91 22.41 6.67
C ASP A 414 2.93 22.62 7.80
N GLU A 415 3.47 21.54 8.38
CA GLU A 415 4.49 21.61 9.45
C GLU A 415 5.87 21.18 8.99
#